data_77eaa9d84f66187c8ab10a55707b95fb
#
_entry.id   77eaa9d84f66187c8ab10a55707b95fb
#
_cell.length_a   1.000
_cell.length_b   1.000
_cell.length_c   1.000
_cell.angle_alpha   90.00
_cell.angle_beta   90.00
_cell.angle_gamma   90.00
#
_symmetry.space_group_name_H-M   'P 1'
#
loop_
_entity.id
_entity.type
_entity.pdbx_description
1 polymer ?
#
loop_
_entity_poly.entity_id
_entity_poly.type
_entity_poly.pdbx_seq_one_letter_code
_entity_poly.pdbx_strand_id
1 'polypeptide(L)'
;MKTTPVTFEDLQSSVIAVPPLCRNKNLSLAKSQNSRLIKHMHKGGIRTLLYGGNANLYNIAPSEYHSLLKMLVKISPEDMWIVPSVGPMYGTAMDQAKILREFAFPTAMLLPTLFPSKPAGVATAIRHFVEKSGMKAVLYIKDAAYITPELAAELVNDGLISWIKYAIVEPDPKKDPYLKKLIKLVDPKLIVSGIGEQPSIIHLRDFGVTGFTAGCVCIAPSRSTALLNAILKKDWATAEAIREEFVALEDLRNAHSPILVLHHAVELAGIAQTGPVLPLLTALPDKLLPKIEKAAKALLAKNA
;
A
#
# COMPACT_ATOMS: atom_id res chain seq x y z
N MET A 1 -16.03 8.47 -3.93
CA MET A 1 -15.13 7.30 -4.00
C MET A 1 -15.67 6.35 -5.05
N LYS A 2 -14.80 5.81 -5.91
CA LYS A 2 -15.16 4.79 -6.91
C LYS A 2 -15.54 3.47 -6.21
N THR A 3 -16.59 2.81 -6.67
CA THR A 3 -17.17 1.59 -6.05
C THR A 3 -17.25 0.40 -7.02
N THR A 4 -16.82 0.59 -8.28
CA THR A 4 -16.81 -0.49 -9.27
C THR A 4 -15.77 -1.56 -8.91
N PRO A 5 -15.97 -2.82 -9.31
CA PRO A 5 -14.96 -3.86 -9.16
C PRO A 5 -13.62 -3.43 -9.75
N VAL A 6 -12.52 -3.90 -9.13
CA VAL A 6 -11.16 -3.62 -9.61
C VAL A 6 -10.92 -4.35 -10.92
N THR A 7 -10.49 -3.61 -11.95
CA THR A 7 -10.08 -4.18 -13.23
C THR A 7 -8.56 -4.11 -13.40
N PHE A 8 -8.04 -4.80 -14.40
CA PHE A 8 -6.64 -4.74 -14.75
C PHE A 8 -6.20 -3.32 -15.16
N GLU A 9 -7.02 -2.64 -15.96
CA GLU A 9 -6.77 -1.27 -16.40
C GLU A 9 -6.67 -0.30 -15.21
N ASP A 10 -7.47 -0.56 -14.19
CA ASP A 10 -7.44 0.24 -12.97
C ASP A 10 -6.12 0.09 -12.19
N LEU A 11 -5.54 -1.12 -12.16
CA LEU A 11 -4.25 -1.38 -11.52
C LEU A 11 -3.08 -0.71 -12.26
N GLN A 12 -3.24 -0.43 -13.57
CA GLN A 12 -2.25 0.28 -14.39
C GLN A 12 -2.49 1.79 -14.46
N SER A 13 -3.70 2.25 -14.19
CA SER A 13 -4.08 3.66 -14.40
C SER A 13 -3.38 4.64 -13.45
N SER A 14 -2.87 4.14 -12.33
CA SER A 14 -2.26 4.96 -11.29
C SER A 14 -1.33 4.14 -10.40
N VAL A 15 -0.28 4.77 -9.90
CA VAL A 15 0.45 4.22 -8.76
C VAL A 15 -0.51 4.06 -7.58
N ILE A 16 -0.42 2.93 -6.87
CA ILE A 16 -1.21 2.70 -5.67
C ILE A 16 -0.49 3.33 -4.48
N ALA A 17 -0.98 4.47 -4.01
CA ALA A 17 -0.38 5.14 -2.87
C ALA A 17 -0.73 4.44 -1.56
N VAL A 18 0.26 4.31 -0.68
CA VAL A 18 0.09 3.72 0.67
C VAL A 18 0.37 4.80 1.72
N PRO A 19 -0.60 5.71 2.00
CA PRO A 19 -0.38 6.86 2.86
C PRO A 19 -0.31 6.50 4.34
N PRO A 20 0.35 7.35 5.17
CA PRO A 20 0.13 7.35 6.61
C PRO A 20 -1.30 7.78 6.93
N LEU A 21 -1.78 7.43 8.12
CA LEU A 21 -3.07 7.90 8.65
C LEU A 21 -2.81 9.02 9.66
N CYS A 22 -3.26 10.22 9.34
CA CYS A 22 -3.07 11.39 10.19
C CYS A 22 -3.97 11.32 11.42
N ARG A 23 -3.40 11.62 12.60
CA ARG A 23 -4.09 11.64 13.89
C ARG A 23 -3.91 12.96 14.62
N ASN A 24 -4.88 13.31 15.45
CA ASN A 24 -4.77 14.42 16.40
C ASN A 24 -3.88 14.01 17.59
N LYS A 25 -3.46 14.99 18.42
CA LYS A 25 -2.64 14.73 19.61
C LYS A 25 -3.26 13.73 20.58
N ASN A 26 -4.57 13.62 20.63
CA ASN A 26 -5.31 12.64 21.44
C ASN A 26 -5.54 11.29 20.72
N LEU A 27 -4.81 11.02 19.66
CA LEU A 27 -4.88 9.83 18.82
C LEU A 27 -6.17 9.66 18.00
N SER A 28 -7.13 10.55 18.08
CA SER A 28 -8.32 10.49 17.21
C SER A 28 -7.98 10.79 15.74
N LEU A 29 -8.84 10.39 14.82
CA LEU A 29 -8.65 10.59 13.38
C LEU A 29 -8.64 12.09 13.02
N ALA A 30 -7.57 12.56 12.40
CA ALA A 30 -7.44 13.96 11.96
C ALA A 30 -8.02 14.13 10.55
N LYS A 31 -9.36 14.24 10.44
CA LYS A 31 -10.07 14.27 9.16
C LYS A 31 -9.56 15.33 8.18
N SER A 32 -9.30 16.56 8.64
CA SER A 32 -8.82 17.65 7.80
C SER A 32 -7.43 17.37 7.21
N GLN A 33 -6.53 16.77 8.01
CA GLN A 33 -5.19 16.44 7.58
C GLN A 33 -5.18 15.26 6.60
N ASN A 34 -5.99 14.22 6.85
CA ASN A 34 -6.18 13.12 5.89
C ASN A 34 -6.78 13.64 4.58
N SER A 35 -7.75 14.55 4.62
CA SER A 35 -8.32 15.17 3.41
C SER A 35 -7.26 15.97 2.64
N ARG A 36 -6.38 16.71 3.34
CA ARG A 36 -5.29 17.47 2.72
C ARG A 36 -4.29 16.56 2.02
N LEU A 37 -3.90 15.48 2.66
CA LEU A 37 -2.98 14.48 2.09
C LEU A 37 -3.59 13.80 0.85
N ILE A 38 -4.87 13.39 0.92
CA ILE A 38 -5.59 12.79 -0.22
C ILE A 38 -5.64 13.77 -1.40
N LYS A 39 -5.98 15.04 -1.16
CA LYS A 39 -6.02 16.07 -2.21
C LYS A 39 -4.66 16.29 -2.87
N HIS A 40 -3.57 16.28 -2.07
CA HIS A 40 -2.21 16.38 -2.61
C HIS A 40 -1.91 15.22 -3.56
N MET A 41 -2.19 13.99 -3.16
CA MET A 41 -1.99 12.81 -4.00
C MET A 41 -2.87 12.83 -5.25
N HIS A 42 -4.16 13.16 -5.10
CA HIS A 42 -5.11 13.25 -6.20
C HIS A 42 -4.68 14.27 -7.27
N LYS A 43 -4.19 15.44 -6.84
CA LYS A 43 -3.66 16.49 -7.73
C LYS A 43 -2.46 15.99 -8.56
N GLY A 44 -1.61 15.13 -7.99
CA GLY A 44 -0.47 14.51 -8.68
C GLY A 44 -0.82 13.28 -9.54
N GLY A 45 -2.11 13.01 -9.79
CA GLY A 45 -2.55 11.93 -10.69
C GLY A 45 -2.84 10.60 -10.01
N ILE A 46 -2.79 10.53 -8.67
CA ILE A 46 -3.08 9.29 -7.95
C ILE A 46 -4.60 9.04 -7.90
N ARG A 47 -5.00 7.81 -8.21
CA ARG A 47 -6.40 7.37 -8.26
C ARG A 47 -6.71 6.19 -7.36
N THR A 48 -5.68 5.58 -6.74
CA THR A 48 -5.86 4.44 -5.82
C THR A 48 -5.08 4.65 -4.54
N LEU A 49 -5.76 4.55 -3.39
CA LEU A 49 -5.16 4.61 -2.06
C LEU A 49 -5.35 3.27 -1.34
N LEU A 50 -4.29 2.74 -0.79
CA LEU A 50 -4.27 1.53 0.01
C LEU A 50 -3.93 1.88 1.46
N TYR A 51 -4.92 1.87 2.33
CA TYR A 51 -4.74 2.08 3.77
C TYR A 51 -4.39 0.76 4.45
N GLY A 52 -3.12 0.60 4.82
CA GLY A 52 -2.59 -0.64 5.37
C GLY A 52 -1.43 -0.42 6.34
N GLY A 53 -0.25 -0.96 6.03
CA GLY A 53 0.93 -0.90 6.90
C GLY A 53 1.37 0.53 7.24
N ASN A 54 1.56 1.40 6.24
CA ASN A 54 1.99 2.78 6.47
C ASN A 54 0.96 3.60 7.27
N ALA A 55 -0.32 3.25 7.19
CA ALA A 55 -1.39 3.83 8.01
C ALA A 55 -1.43 3.26 9.43
N ASN A 56 -0.52 2.34 9.75
CA ASN A 56 -0.45 1.61 11.02
C ASN A 56 -1.77 0.92 11.42
N LEU A 57 -2.51 0.37 10.44
CA LEU A 57 -3.77 -0.32 10.71
C LEU A 57 -3.57 -1.64 11.48
N TYR A 58 -2.35 -2.13 11.62
CA TYR A 58 -2.02 -3.22 12.55
C TYR A 58 -2.45 -2.93 14.00
N ASN A 59 -2.43 -1.65 14.39
CA ASN A 59 -2.66 -1.21 15.76
C ASN A 59 -3.97 -0.42 15.94
N ILE A 60 -4.84 -0.39 14.92
CA ILE A 60 -6.14 0.28 15.03
C ILE A 60 -7.07 -0.46 15.98
N ALA A 61 -7.75 0.29 16.85
CA ALA A 61 -8.79 -0.29 17.70
C ALA A 61 -9.95 -0.81 16.84
N PRO A 62 -10.45 -2.04 17.07
CA PRO A 62 -11.63 -2.55 16.33
C PRO A 62 -12.82 -1.60 16.40
N SER A 63 -13.04 -0.94 17.54
CA SER A 63 -14.10 0.06 17.75
C SER A 63 -13.95 1.33 16.91
N GLU A 64 -12.73 1.68 16.45
CA GLU A 64 -12.47 2.84 15.60
C GLU A 64 -12.68 2.53 14.10
N TYR A 65 -12.69 1.26 13.71
CA TYR A 65 -12.63 0.84 12.30
C TYR A 65 -13.80 1.38 11.47
N HIS A 66 -15.04 1.31 11.97
CA HIS A 66 -16.20 1.89 11.29
C HIS A 66 -16.04 3.40 11.06
N SER A 67 -15.59 4.15 12.07
CA SER A 67 -15.35 5.59 11.96
C SER A 67 -14.26 5.94 10.95
N LEU A 68 -13.21 5.11 10.86
CA LEU A 68 -12.17 5.24 9.84
C LEU A 68 -12.76 5.07 8.44
N LEU A 69 -13.52 4.00 8.18
CA LEU A 69 -14.13 3.75 6.88
C LEU A 69 -15.06 4.87 6.46
N LYS A 70 -15.93 5.32 7.39
CA LYS A 70 -16.86 6.44 7.16
C LYS A 70 -16.11 7.74 6.83
N MET A 71 -14.99 8.01 7.52
CA MET A 71 -14.15 9.17 7.23
C MET A 71 -13.57 9.06 5.82
N LEU A 72 -12.97 7.92 5.45
CA LEU A 72 -12.34 7.71 4.15
C LEU A 72 -13.34 7.88 3.00
N VAL A 73 -14.53 7.29 3.09
CA VAL A 73 -15.60 7.48 2.10
C VAL A 73 -15.95 8.95 1.94
N LYS A 74 -16.06 9.69 3.05
CA LYS A 74 -16.49 11.11 3.04
C LYS A 74 -15.46 12.06 2.44
N ILE A 75 -14.15 11.77 2.56
CA ILE A 75 -13.09 12.70 2.15
C ILE A 75 -12.45 12.33 0.81
N SER A 76 -12.77 11.18 0.25
CA SER A 76 -12.18 10.70 -1.00
C SER A 76 -12.92 11.25 -2.22
N PRO A 77 -12.21 11.70 -3.28
CA PRO A 77 -12.78 12.05 -4.57
C PRO A 77 -13.57 10.88 -5.19
N GLU A 78 -14.54 11.21 -6.06
CA GLU A 78 -15.43 10.22 -6.68
C GLU A 78 -14.69 9.25 -7.62
N ASP A 79 -13.62 9.73 -8.26
CA ASP A 79 -12.77 8.98 -9.20
C ASP A 79 -11.63 8.19 -8.53
N MET A 80 -11.55 8.21 -7.18
CA MET A 80 -10.53 7.46 -6.44
C MET A 80 -11.05 6.16 -5.86
N TRP A 81 -10.24 5.13 -5.94
CA TRP A 81 -10.42 3.93 -5.14
C TRP A 81 -9.75 4.03 -3.78
N ILE A 82 -10.45 3.52 -2.80
CA ILE A 82 -9.91 3.29 -1.46
C ILE A 82 -9.94 1.80 -1.20
N VAL A 83 -8.78 1.25 -0.88
CA VAL A 83 -8.61 -0.14 -0.47
C VAL A 83 -8.29 -0.14 1.01
N PRO A 84 -9.25 -0.42 1.91
CA PRO A 84 -8.99 -0.57 3.32
C PRO A 84 -8.29 -1.90 3.61
N SER A 85 -7.66 -2.03 4.78
CA SER A 85 -7.11 -3.30 5.25
C SER A 85 -7.83 -3.81 6.48
N VAL A 86 -7.79 -5.13 6.67
CA VAL A 86 -8.32 -5.86 7.82
C VAL A 86 -7.25 -6.71 8.49
N GLY A 87 -7.48 -7.11 9.71
CA GLY A 87 -6.61 -7.99 10.46
C GLY A 87 -5.47 -7.26 11.18
N PRO A 88 -4.29 -7.91 11.40
CA PRO A 88 -3.89 -9.22 10.87
C PRO A 88 -4.50 -10.44 11.59
N MET A 89 -4.99 -10.28 12.82
CA MET A 89 -5.54 -11.40 13.58
C MET A 89 -6.87 -11.85 13.00
N TYR A 90 -7.08 -13.17 12.91
CA TYR A 90 -8.26 -13.78 12.32
C TYR A 90 -9.58 -13.23 12.89
N GLY A 91 -9.73 -13.23 14.23
CA GLY A 91 -10.94 -12.72 14.87
C GLY A 91 -11.22 -11.26 14.52
N THR A 92 -10.19 -10.40 14.55
CA THR A 92 -10.28 -8.99 14.16
C THR A 92 -10.71 -8.86 12.70
N ALA A 93 -10.10 -9.64 11.78
CA ALA A 93 -10.47 -9.62 10.36
C ALA A 93 -11.93 -10.03 10.15
N MET A 94 -12.44 -11.00 10.91
CA MET A 94 -13.84 -11.46 10.82
C MET A 94 -14.85 -10.42 11.34
N ASP A 95 -14.51 -9.66 12.37
CA ASP A 95 -15.37 -8.57 12.86
C ASP A 95 -15.32 -7.36 11.91
N GLN A 96 -14.14 -7.03 11.38
CA GLN A 96 -13.98 -5.98 10.38
C GLN A 96 -14.68 -6.34 9.05
N ALA A 97 -14.73 -7.61 8.67
CA ALA A 97 -15.46 -8.08 7.48
C ALA A 97 -16.97 -7.77 7.56
N LYS A 98 -17.57 -7.87 8.76
CA LYS A 98 -18.99 -7.48 8.96
C LYS A 98 -19.18 -5.98 8.74
N ILE A 99 -18.27 -5.15 9.27
CA ILE A 99 -18.32 -3.69 9.13
C ILE A 99 -18.14 -3.28 7.66
N LEU A 100 -17.25 -3.95 6.92
CA LEU A 100 -17.02 -3.67 5.49
C LEU A 100 -18.28 -3.81 4.65
N ARG A 101 -19.22 -4.71 4.99
CA ARG A 101 -20.50 -4.88 4.27
C ARG A 101 -21.41 -3.64 4.33
N GLU A 102 -21.17 -2.74 5.26
CA GLU A 102 -21.91 -1.48 5.38
C GLU A 102 -21.42 -0.42 4.40
N PHE A 103 -20.34 -0.71 3.65
CA PHE A 103 -19.68 0.22 2.72
C PHE A 103 -19.49 -0.42 1.34
N ALA A 104 -19.47 0.42 0.30
CA ALA A 104 -19.27 -0.03 -1.07
C ALA A 104 -17.79 0.03 -1.51
N PHE A 105 -16.88 -0.54 -0.70
CA PHE A 105 -15.48 -0.71 -1.13
C PHE A 105 -15.37 -1.82 -2.18
N PRO A 106 -14.54 -1.67 -3.23
CA PRO A 106 -14.42 -2.67 -4.29
C PRO A 106 -13.67 -3.94 -3.84
N THR A 107 -12.80 -3.81 -2.85
CA THR A 107 -11.97 -4.86 -2.28
C THR A 107 -11.38 -4.41 -0.95
N ALA A 108 -10.82 -5.33 -0.17
CA ALA A 108 -10.04 -5.01 1.04
C ALA A 108 -8.83 -5.92 1.14
N MET A 109 -7.74 -5.42 1.74
CA MET A 109 -6.49 -6.15 1.90
C MET A 109 -6.40 -6.81 3.28
N LEU A 110 -6.00 -8.09 3.32
CA LEU A 110 -5.64 -8.72 4.58
C LEU A 110 -4.19 -8.37 4.94
N LEU A 111 -4.00 -7.79 6.13
CA LEU A 111 -2.67 -7.53 6.67
C LEU A 111 -1.99 -8.85 7.03
N PRO A 112 -0.74 -9.10 6.57
CA PRO A 112 -0.06 -10.34 6.89
C PRO A 112 0.50 -10.35 8.30
N THR A 113 0.55 -11.54 8.91
CA THR A 113 1.33 -11.84 10.11
C THR A 113 1.94 -13.23 9.99
N LEU A 114 3.15 -13.40 10.52
CA LEU A 114 3.83 -14.70 10.55
C LEU A 114 3.55 -15.46 11.84
N PHE A 115 3.16 -14.77 12.91
CA PHE A 115 2.88 -15.41 14.18
C PHE A 115 1.52 -14.95 14.73
N PRO A 116 0.69 -15.88 15.15
CA PRO A 116 0.74 -17.33 14.95
C PRO A 116 0.01 -17.72 13.65
N SER A 117 0.71 -18.03 12.57
CA SER A 117 0.09 -18.44 11.30
C SER A 117 0.82 -19.58 10.62
N LYS A 118 0.13 -20.26 9.72
CA LYS A 118 0.65 -21.26 8.79
C LYS A 118 0.02 -21.04 7.42
N PRO A 119 0.73 -21.30 6.30
CA PRO A 119 0.23 -21.02 4.94
C PRO A 119 -1.18 -21.56 4.65
N ALA A 120 -1.49 -22.79 5.00
CA ALA A 120 -2.82 -23.37 4.82
C ALA A 120 -3.89 -22.65 5.67
N GLY A 121 -3.55 -22.25 6.90
CA GLY A 121 -4.43 -21.48 7.77
C GLY A 121 -4.68 -20.06 7.22
N VAL A 122 -3.69 -19.43 6.59
CA VAL A 122 -3.85 -18.15 5.90
C VAL A 122 -4.83 -18.29 4.73
N ALA A 123 -4.69 -19.33 3.90
CA ALA A 123 -5.61 -19.59 2.80
C ALA A 123 -7.06 -19.80 3.31
N THR A 124 -7.25 -20.55 4.40
CA THR A 124 -8.56 -20.72 5.04
C THR A 124 -9.11 -19.41 5.55
N ALA A 125 -8.29 -18.58 6.21
CA ALA A 125 -8.71 -17.28 6.74
C ALA A 125 -9.18 -16.32 5.62
N ILE A 126 -8.51 -16.34 4.46
CA ILE A 126 -8.91 -15.56 3.28
C ILE A 126 -10.26 -16.03 2.75
N ARG A 127 -10.50 -17.36 2.64
CA ARG A 127 -11.80 -17.92 2.23
C ARG A 127 -12.92 -17.44 3.15
N HIS A 128 -12.73 -17.55 4.46
CA HIS A 128 -13.71 -17.08 5.45
C HIS A 128 -13.94 -15.57 5.36
N PHE A 129 -12.87 -14.79 5.11
CA PHE A 129 -13.01 -13.33 4.94
C PHE A 129 -13.87 -13.00 3.72
N VAL A 130 -13.61 -13.63 2.57
CA VAL A 130 -14.37 -13.38 1.33
C VAL A 130 -15.83 -13.79 1.51
N GLU A 131 -16.10 -14.95 2.09
CA GLU A 131 -17.45 -15.40 2.41
C GLU A 131 -18.16 -14.41 3.33
N LYS A 132 -17.49 -13.98 4.40
CA LYS A 132 -18.09 -13.11 5.42
C LYS A 132 -18.29 -11.67 4.95
N SER A 133 -17.35 -11.12 4.17
CA SER A 133 -17.41 -9.75 3.67
C SER A 133 -18.24 -9.61 2.39
N GLY A 134 -18.36 -10.68 1.61
CA GLY A 134 -18.98 -10.67 0.29
C GLY A 134 -18.14 -10.00 -0.79
N MET A 135 -16.85 -9.73 -0.53
CA MET A 135 -15.94 -9.07 -1.47
C MET A 135 -14.66 -9.87 -1.69
N LYS A 136 -14.09 -9.79 -2.91
CA LYS A 136 -12.78 -10.37 -3.19
C LYS A 136 -11.70 -9.68 -2.35
N ALA A 137 -10.67 -10.43 -1.96
CA ALA A 137 -9.57 -9.94 -1.15
C ALA A 137 -8.38 -9.47 -1.98
N VAL A 138 -7.63 -8.50 -1.46
CA VAL A 138 -6.24 -8.27 -1.88
C VAL A 138 -5.34 -9.16 -1.03
N LEU A 139 -4.63 -10.07 -1.70
CA LEU A 139 -3.65 -10.94 -1.04
C LEU A 139 -2.32 -10.20 -0.90
N TYR A 140 -1.87 -9.95 0.34
CA TYR A 140 -0.61 -9.27 0.61
C TYR A 140 0.49 -10.27 0.98
N ILE A 141 1.42 -10.52 0.08
CA ILE A 141 2.57 -11.41 0.25
C ILE A 141 3.80 -10.56 0.61
N LYS A 142 4.13 -10.51 1.90
CA LYS A 142 5.27 -9.75 2.42
C LYS A 142 6.45 -10.64 2.81
N ASP A 143 6.20 -11.93 2.98
CA ASP A 143 7.19 -12.94 3.37
C ASP A 143 6.85 -14.27 2.71
N ALA A 144 7.87 -15.03 2.28
CA ALA A 144 7.69 -16.31 1.63
C ALA A 144 7.07 -17.39 2.54
N ALA A 145 7.23 -17.25 3.86
CA ALA A 145 6.64 -18.16 4.84
C ALA A 145 5.15 -17.89 5.10
N TYR A 146 4.59 -16.75 4.63
CA TYR A 146 3.20 -16.39 4.87
C TYR A 146 2.22 -17.26 4.10
N ILE A 147 2.45 -17.45 2.80
CA ILE A 147 1.64 -18.30 1.92
C ILE A 147 2.53 -18.84 0.79
N THR A 148 2.29 -20.05 0.31
CA THR A 148 3.05 -20.58 -0.83
C THR A 148 2.48 -20.07 -2.16
N PRO A 149 3.27 -20.03 -3.26
CA PRO A 149 2.76 -19.69 -4.58
C PRO A 149 1.60 -20.55 -5.05
N GLU A 150 1.59 -21.85 -4.69
CA GLU A 150 0.52 -22.79 -5.02
C GLU A 150 -0.79 -22.41 -4.34
N LEU A 151 -0.77 -22.16 -3.02
CA LEU A 151 -1.95 -21.74 -2.27
C LEU A 151 -2.46 -20.37 -2.74
N ALA A 152 -1.56 -19.46 -3.12
CA ALA A 152 -1.95 -18.19 -3.71
C ALA A 152 -2.68 -18.38 -5.05
N ALA A 153 -2.17 -19.28 -5.90
CA ALA A 153 -2.79 -19.65 -7.18
C ALA A 153 -4.16 -20.33 -6.99
N GLU A 154 -4.30 -21.21 -6.01
CA GLU A 154 -5.60 -21.82 -5.66
C GLU A 154 -6.64 -20.76 -5.33
N LEU A 155 -6.30 -19.78 -4.46
CA LEU A 155 -7.21 -18.69 -4.09
C LEU A 155 -7.59 -17.80 -5.28
N VAL A 156 -6.67 -17.58 -6.21
CA VAL A 156 -6.93 -16.85 -7.47
C VAL A 156 -7.89 -17.64 -8.36
N ASN A 157 -7.62 -18.94 -8.57
CA ASN A 157 -8.44 -19.84 -9.39
C ASN A 157 -9.86 -20.01 -8.84
N ASP A 158 -10.01 -19.99 -7.51
CA ASP A 158 -11.32 -20.01 -6.83
C ASP A 158 -12.05 -18.66 -6.94
N GLY A 159 -11.46 -17.66 -7.60
CA GLY A 159 -12.07 -16.35 -7.81
C GLY A 159 -12.14 -15.46 -6.56
N LEU A 160 -11.37 -15.75 -5.52
CA LEU A 160 -11.42 -15.09 -4.21
C LEU A 160 -10.54 -13.86 -4.12
N ILE A 161 -9.55 -13.73 -5.02
CA ILE A 161 -8.56 -12.66 -5.02
C ILE A 161 -8.89 -11.63 -6.10
N SER A 162 -8.89 -10.35 -5.73
CA SER A 162 -9.01 -9.24 -6.67
C SER A 162 -7.66 -8.93 -7.34
N TRP A 163 -6.59 -8.91 -6.57
CA TRP A 163 -5.20 -8.78 -7.01
C TRP A 163 -4.23 -9.15 -5.88
N ILE A 164 -2.96 -9.34 -6.23
CA ILE A 164 -1.90 -9.70 -5.29
C ILE A 164 -0.96 -8.51 -5.11
N LYS A 165 -0.77 -8.07 -3.87
CA LYS A 165 0.33 -7.17 -3.49
C LYS A 165 1.55 -8.00 -3.14
N TYR A 166 2.53 -8.03 -4.03
CA TYR A 166 3.78 -8.74 -3.85
C TYR A 166 4.86 -7.84 -3.26
N ALA A 167 5.38 -8.17 -2.08
CA ALA A 167 6.32 -7.31 -1.35
C ALA A 167 7.40 -8.08 -0.58
N ILE A 168 7.82 -9.24 -1.07
CA ILE A 168 9.04 -9.89 -0.57
C ILE A 168 10.23 -9.07 -1.07
N VAL A 169 11.12 -8.70 -0.14
CA VAL A 169 12.31 -7.91 -0.45
C VAL A 169 13.48 -8.85 -0.68
N GLU A 170 13.96 -8.90 -1.91
CA GLU A 170 15.17 -9.64 -2.28
C GLU A 170 16.35 -8.68 -2.39
N PRO A 171 17.57 -9.10 -1.97
CA PRO A 171 18.79 -8.28 -2.13
C PRO A 171 19.06 -7.87 -3.58
N ASP A 172 18.76 -8.76 -4.52
CA ASP A 172 18.78 -8.50 -5.95
C ASP A 172 17.36 -8.79 -6.51
N PRO A 173 16.56 -7.76 -6.81
CA PRO A 173 15.18 -7.95 -7.26
C PRO A 173 15.05 -8.71 -8.59
N LYS A 174 16.14 -8.88 -9.36
CA LYS A 174 16.16 -9.75 -10.56
C LYS A 174 16.19 -11.24 -10.21
N LYS A 175 16.66 -11.57 -9.01
CA LYS A 175 16.84 -12.95 -8.51
C LYS A 175 15.77 -13.30 -7.49
N ASP A 176 14.52 -13.20 -7.87
CA ASP A 176 13.38 -13.48 -7.00
C ASP A 176 12.78 -14.85 -7.31
N PRO A 177 13.12 -15.90 -6.54
CA PRO A 177 12.64 -17.26 -6.80
C PRO A 177 11.13 -17.40 -6.52
N TYR A 178 10.60 -16.67 -5.51
CA TYR A 178 9.19 -16.71 -5.18
C TYR A 178 8.35 -16.08 -6.30
N LEU A 179 8.73 -14.87 -6.74
CA LEU A 179 8.01 -14.17 -7.81
C LEU A 179 8.10 -14.95 -9.14
N LYS A 180 9.27 -15.50 -9.47
CA LYS A 180 9.44 -16.39 -10.66
C LYS A 180 8.51 -17.60 -10.64
N LYS A 181 8.24 -18.17 -9.47
CA LYS A 181 7.32 -19.28 -9.32
C LYS A 181 5.87 -18.80 -9.39
N LEU A 182 5.56 -17.70 -8.72
CA LEU A 182 4.21 -17.14 -8.67
C LEU A 182 3.68 -16.77 -10.06
N ILE A 183 4.48 -16.09 -10.90
CA ILE A 183 4.07 -15.69 -12.26
C ILE A 183 3.89 -16.84 -13.25
N LYS A 184 4.34 -18.06 -12.90
CA LYS A 184 4.05 -19.29 -13.68
C LYS A 184 2.69 -19.88 -13.33
N LEU A 185 2.14 -19.54 -12.16
CA LEU A 185 0.91 -20.10 -11.61
C LEU A 185 -0.26 -19.09 -11.65
N VAL A 186 0.05 -17.80 -11.66
CA VAL A 186 -0.92 -16.69 -11.62
C VAL A 186 -0.59 -15.72 -12.75
N ASP A 187 -1.62 -15.22 -13.43
CA ASP A 187 -1.44 -14.17 -14.45
C ASP A 187 -0.71 -12.96 -13.81
N PRO A 188 0.47 -12.56 -14.32
CA PRO A 188 1.22 -11.40 -13.81
C PRO A 188 0.39 -10.10 -13.77
N LYS A 189 -0.65 -9.99 -14.59
CA LYS A 189 -1.59 -8.88 -14.60
C LYS A 189 -2.35 -8.69 -13.29
N LEU A 190 -2.47 -9.74 -12.49
CA LEU A 190 -3.08 -9.68 -11.15
C LEU A 190 -2.06 -9.33 -10.06
N ILE A 191 -0.79 -9.18 -10.38
CA ILE A 191 0.28 -8.94 -9.43
C ILE A 191 0.74 -7.48 -9.50
N VAL A 192 0.82 -6.83 -8.35
CA VAL A 192 1.31 -5.46 -8.18
C VAL A 192 2.55 -5.48 -7.28
N SER A 193 3.65 -4.86 -7.71
CA SER A 193 4.86 -4.69 -6.90
C SER A 193 4.55 -3.87 -5.64
N GLY A 194 4.90 -4.39 -4.47
CA GLY A 194 4.50 -3.84 -3.16
C GLY A 194 5.61 -3.13 -2.39
N ILE A 195 6.76 -2.83 -3.01
CA ILE A 195 8.00 -2.44 -2.30
C ILE A 195 8.37 -0.96 -2.51
N GLY A 196 7.67 -0.22 -3.36
CA GLY A 196 7.96 1.19 -3.66
C GLY A 196 8.48 1.41 -5.08
N GLU A 197 9.08 2.57 -5.28
CA GLU A 197 9.58 3.01 -6.58
C GLU A 197 10.87 2.27 -6.98
N GLN A 198 11.75 1.91 -6.02
CA GLN A 198 13.06 1.31 -6.32
C GLN A 198 13.02 0.06 -7.20
N PRO A 199 12.26 -1.02 -6.87
CA PRO A 199 12.24 -2.23 -7.69
C PRO A 199 11.20 -2.20 -8.82
N SER A 200 10.40 -1.12 -8.93
CA SER A 200 9.25 -1.07 -9.83
C SER A 200 9.62 -1.35 -11.29
N ILE A 201 10.73 -0.78 -11.78
CA ILE A 201 11.19 -0.97 -13.16
C ILE A 201 11.50 -2.46 -13.42
N ILE A 202 12.25 -3.10 -12.51
CA ILE A 202 12.63 -4.51 -12.64
C ILE A 202 11.39 -5.40 -12.59
N HIS A 203 10.51 -5.17 -11.63
CA HIS A 203 9.30 -5.99 -11.46
C HIS A 203 8.36 -5.87 -12.66
N LEU A 204 8.12 -4.66 -13.19
CA LEU A 204 7.23 -4.48 -14.34
C LEU A 204 7.87 -4.96 -15.63
N ARG A 205 9.18 -4.70 -15.85
CA ARG A 205 9.90 -5.05 -17.08
C ARG A 205 10.22 -6.54 -17.17
N ASP A 206 10.79 -7.11 -16.08
CA ASP A 206 11.41 -8.44 -16.12
C ASP A 206 10.44 -9.55 -15.71
N PHE A 207 9.43 -9.21 -14.87
CA PHE A 207 8.42 -10.17 -14.39
C PHE A 207 7.01 -9.93 -14.94
N GLY A 208 6.79 -8.81 -15.64
CA GLY A 208 5.51 -8.49 -16.29
C GLY A 208 4.38 -8.16 -15.31
N VAL A 209 4.68 -7.80 -14.06
CA VAL A 209 3.64 -7.37 -13.10
C VAL A 209 3.03 -6.04 -13.53
N THR A 210 1.80 -5.76 -13.10
CA THR A 210 0.95 -4.74 -13.74
C THR A 210 1.17 -3.31 -13.27
N GLY A 211 1.65 -3.12 -12.05
CA GLY A 211 1.83 -1.80 -11.44
C GLY A 211 2.61 -1.88 -10.15
N PHE A 212 2.66 -0.81 -9.39
CA PHE A 212 3.33 -0.82 -8.09
C PHE A 212 2.62 0.01 -7.02
N THR A 213 2.83 -0.37 -5.76
CA THR A 213 2.42 0.41 -4.60
C THR A 213 3.63 1.15 -4.07
N ALA A 214 3.45 2.38 -3.60
CA ALA A 214 4.53 3.18 -3.06
C ALA A 214 4.12 4.01 -1.84
N GLY A 215 5.10 4.29 -0.99
CA GLY A 215 4.95 5.23 0.12
C GLY A 215 5.43 6.63 -0.25
N CYS A 216 6.59 6.74 -0.92
CA CYS A 216 7.18 8.03 -1.28
C CYS A 216 6.33 8.81 -2.29
N VAL A 217 5.43 8.17 -3.01
CA VAL A 217 4.35 8.80 -3.79
C VAL A 217 3.54 9.81 -2.97
N CYS A 218 3.43 9.66 -1.66
CA CYS A 218 2.77 10.64 -0.78
C CYS A 218 3.51 11.98 -0.70
N ILE A 219 4.78 12.02 -1.09
CA ILE A 219 5.61 13.23 -1.14
C ILE A 219 5.58 13.83 -2.57
N ALA A 220 5.83 13.01 -3.59
CA ALA A 220 5.92 13.46 -4.98
C ALA A 220 5.01 12.64 -5.92
N PRO A 221 3.67 12.79 -5.80
CA PRO A 221 2.73 11.98 -6.56
C PRO A 221 2.83 12.16 -8.09
N SER A 222 3.09 13.37 -8.59
CA SER A 222 3.27 13.58 -10.04
C SER A 222 4.54 12.90 -10.56
N ARG A 223 5.61 12.81 -9.76
CA ARG A 223 6.84 12.10 -10.17
C ARG A 223 6.64 10.59 -10.18
N SER A 224 5.96 10.00 -9.16
CA SER A 224 5.60 8.59 -9.19
C SER A 224 4.67 8.26 -10.38
N THR A 225 3.72 9.14 -10.70
CA THR A 225 2.88 9.00 -11.90
C THR A 225 3.72 9.06 -13.19
N ALA A 226 4.69 9.99 -13.28
CA ALA A 226 5.61 10.08 -14.41
C ALA A 226 6.48 8.82 -14.53
N LEU A 227 6.96 8.25 -13.42
CA LEU A 227 7.70 6.99 -13.40
C LEU A 227 6.87 5.84 -13.99
N LEU A 228 5.62 5.67 -13.51
CA LEU A 228 4.73 4.64 -14.05
C LEU A 228 4.50 4.82 -15.55
N ASN A 229 4.25 6.05 -15.99
CA ASN A 229 4.04 6.35 -17.41
C ASN A 229 5.27 6.06 -18.27
N ALA A 230 6.49 6.35 -17.79
CA ALA A 230 7.73 6.03 -18.47
C ALA A 230 7.92 4.50 -18.59
N ILE A 231 7.65 3.75 -17.51
CA ILE A 231 7.71 2.29 -17.52
C ILE A 231 6.72 1.71 -18.55
N LEU A 232 5.46 2.16 -18.53
CA LEU A 232 4.42 1.67 -19.46
C LEU A 232 4.74 1.98 -20.93
N LYS A 233 5.42 3.11 -21.18
CA LYS A 233 5.94 3.46 -22.51
C LYS A 233 7.26 2.76 -22.88
N LYS A 234 7.83 1.97 -21.96
CA LYS A 234 9.15 1.32 -22.09
C LYS A 234 10.30 2.33 -22.29
N ASP A 235 10.11 3.55 -21.81
CA ASP A 235 11.17 4.58 -21.77
C ASP A 235 12.03 4.37 -20.49
N TRP A 236 12.93 3.39 -20.60
CA TRP A 236 13.73 2.94 -19.47
C TRP A 236 14.70 4.02 -18.97
N ALA A 237 15.24 4.85 -19.87
CA ALA A 237 16.16 5.91 -19.50
C ALA A 237 15.46 6.97 -18.63
N THR A 238 14.28 7.43 -19.04
CA THR A 238 13.46 8.35 -18.25
C THR A 238 12.99 7.71 -16.96
N ALA A 239 12.58 6.43 -17.00
CA ALA A 239 12.14 5.72 -15.81
C ALA A 239 13.26 5.63 -14.75
N GLU A 240 14.49 5.25 -15.15
CA GLU A 240 15.64 5.17 -14.22
C GLU A 240 16.01 6.56 -13.66
N ALA A 241 15.99 7.60 -14.48
CA ALA A 241 16.28 8.96 -14.02
C ALA A 241 15.26 9.44 -12.97
N ILE A 242 13.97 9.12 -13.16
CA ILE A 242 12.93 9.47 -12.19
C ILE A 242 13.05 8.61 -10.92
N ARG A 243 13.29 7.30 -11.06
CA ARG A 243 13.48 6.39 -9.92
C ARG A 243 14.56 6.89 -8.97
N GLU A 244 15.68 7.39 -9.52
CA GLU A 244 16.80 7.90 -8.73
C GLU A 244 16.40 9.05 -7.79
N GLU A 245 15.40 9.84 -8.14
CA GLU A 245 14.89 10.93 -7.30
C GLU A 245 14.28 10.44 -5.98
N PHE A 246 13.81 9.19 -5.93
CA PHE A 246 13.17 8.58 -4.76
C PHE A 246 14.15 7.88 -3.82
N VAL A 247 15.34 7.49 -4.30
CA VAL A 247 16.29 6.63 -3.59
C VAL A 247 16.63 7.17 -2.20
N ALA A 248 16.93 8.46 -2.09
CA ALA A 248 17.37 9.04 -0.81
C ALA A 248 16.32 8.89 0.31
N LEU A 249 15.02 9.02 -0.01
CA LEU A 249 13.96 8.85 0.98
C LEU A 249 13.61 7.37 1.20
N GLU A 250 13.63 6.56 0.15
CA GLU A 250 13.37 5.11 0.27
C GLU A 250 14.47 4.41 1.07
N ASP A 251 15.74 4.78 0.90
CA ASP A 251 16.84 4.23 1.68
C ASP A 251 16.69 4.54 3.17
N LEU A 252 16.26 5.76 3.53
CA LEU A 252 15.95 6.09 4.92
C LEU A 252 14.80 5.24 5.46
N ARG A 253 13.76 4.99 4.64
CA ARG A 253 12.64 4.13 5.01
C ARG A 253 13.09 2.69 5.25
N ASN A 254 13.92 2.15 4.36
CA ASN A 254 14.41 0.78 4.42
C ASN A 254 15.39 0.58 5.60
N ALA A 255 16.24 1.57 5.86
CA ALA A 255 17.24 1.49 6.94
C ALA A 255 16.65 1.63 8.35
N HIS A 256 15.51 2.31 8.50
CA HIS A 256 14.96 2.60 9.83
C HIS A 256 13.56 2.02 10.04
N SER A 257 12.56 2.55 9.36
CA SER A 257 11.19 2.06 9.42
C SER A 257 10.37 2.64 8.28
N PRO A 258 9.86 1.83 7.36
CA PRO A 258 9.03 2.33 6.26
C PRO A 258 7.81 3.13 6.72
N ILE A 259 7.23 2.75 7.86
CA ILE A 259 6.05 3.42 8.44
C ILE A 259 6.44 4.77 9.04
N LEU A 260 7.40 4.77 9.98
CA LEU A 260 7.75 5.96 10.75
C LEU A 260 8.43 7.03 9.90
N VAL A 261 9.34 6.64 9.00
CA VAL A 261 10.02 7.60 8.11
C VAL A 261 9.01 8.29 7.20
N LEU A 262 8.06 7.54 6.59
CA LEU A 262 7.04 8.16 5.75
C LEU A 262 6.11 9.07 6.55
N HIS A 263 5.72 8.66 7.74
CA HIS A 263 4.88 9.44 8.65
C HIS A 263 5.51 10.83 8.92
N HIS A 264 6.79 10.85 9.35
CA HIS A 264 7.52 12.10 9.57
C HIS A 264 7.80 12.86 8.26
N ALA A 265 8.11 12.18 7.16
CA ALA A 265 8.40 12.82 5.89
C ALA A 265 7.22 13.67 5.37
N VAL A 266 5.98 13.17 5.48
CA VAL A 266 4.78 13.90 5.08
C VAL A 266 4.61 15.19 5.89
N GLU A 267 4.87 15.15 7.20
CA GLU A 267 4.77 16.31 8.08
C GLU A 267 5.92 17.30 7.86
N LEU A 268 7.17 16.82 7.81
CA LEU A 268 8.36 17.64 7.62
C LEU A 268 8.42 18.30 6.23
N ALA A 269 7.81 17.68 5.22
CA ALA A 269 7.62 18.30 3.90
C ALA A 269 6.48 19.34 3.87
N GLY A 270 5.73 19.53 4.97
CA GLY A 270 4.64 20.51 5.06
C GLY A 270 3.36 20.11 4.31
N ILE A 271 3.22 18.84 3.94
CA ILE A 271 2.07 18.33 3.17
C ILE A 271 0.83 18.20 4.07
N ALA A 272 0.96 17.52 5.21
CA ALA A 272 -0.09 17.36 6.21
C ALA A 272 0.52 17.13 7.59
N GLN A 273 -0.17 17.53 8.65
CA GLN A 273 0.21 17.17 10.02
C GLN A 273 -0.22 15.74 10.28
N THR A 274 0.75 14.84 10.41
CA THR A 274 0.47 13.41 10.64
C THR A 274 0.18 13.10 12.09
N GLY A 275 0.71 13.91 13.01
CA GLY A 275 0.52 13.76 14.46
C GLY A 275 1.23 12.54 15.05
N PRO A 276 0.84 12.05 16.23
CA PRO A 276 1.48 10.91 16.85
C PRO A 276 1.11 9.59 16.17
N VAL A 277 2.04 8.62 16.20
CA VAL A 277 1.77 7.24 15.80
C VAL A 277 1.07 6.48 16.93
N LEU A 278 0.27 5.46 16.59
CA LEU A 278 -0.33 4.57 17.59
C LEU A 278 0.77 3.78 18.34
N PRO A 279 0.58 3.53 19.64
CA PRO A 279 1.47 2.68 20.45
C PRO A 279 1.71 1.31 19.82
N LEU A 280 2.73 0.63 20.28
CA LEU A 280 3.56 -0.42 19.68
C LEU A 280 4.53 0.11 18.64
N LEU A 281 4.30 1.29 18.07
CA LEU A 281 5.30 2.12 17.44
C LEU A 281 5.61 3.33 18.32
N THR A 282 6.79 3.92 18.11
CA THR A 282 7.23 5.14 18.78
C THR A 282 7.84 6.10 17.78
N ALA A 283 7.97 7.38 18.12
CA ALA A 283 8.62 8.35 17.26
C ALA A 283 10.07 7.95 16.95
N LEU A 284 10.55 8.37 15.79
CA LEU A 284 11.96 8.21 15.42
C LEU A 284 12.85 9.10 16.32
N PRO A 285 14.11 8.72 16.55
CA PRO A 285 15.08 9.57 17.23
C PRO A 285 15.23 10.94 16.54
N ASP A 286 15.24 12.02 17.29
CA ASP A 286 15.32 13.41 16.79
C ASP A 286 16.48 13.64 15.82
N LYS A 287 17.62 12.97 16.03
CA LYS A 287 18.80 13.04 15.16
C LYS A 287 18.56 12.57 13.72
N LEU A 288 17.47 11.83 13.46
CA LEU A 288 17.09 11.38 12.12
C LEU A 288 16.21 12.37 11.39
N LEU A 289 15.45 13.20 12.13
CA LEU A 289 14.46 14.09 11.55
C LEU A 289 15.04 15.07 10.51
N PRO A 290 16.22 15.71 10.73
CA PRO A 290 16.82 16.60 9.74
C PRO A 290 17.17 15.89 8.41
N LYS A 291 17.60 14.62 8.46
CA LYS A 291 17.91 13.82 7.26
C LYS A 291 16.63 13.50 6.48
N ILE A 292 15.57 13.11 7.19
CA ILE A 292 14.26 12.83 6.60
C ILE A 292 13.68 14.10 5.97
N GLU A 293 13.74 15.23 6.68
CA GLU A 293 13.27 16.52 6.18
C GLU A 293 13.99 16.92 4.89
N LYS A 294 15.32 16.82 4.87
CA LYS A 294 16.13 17.13 3.67
C LYS A 294 15.72 16.26 2.49
N ALA A 295 15.61 14.93 2.67
CA ALA A 295 15.23 14.02 1.61
C ALA A 295 13.79 14.25 1.12
N ALA A 296 12.84 14.45 2.05
CA ALA A 296 11.44 14.69 1.72
C ALA A 296 11.24 16.03 0.98
N LYS A 297 11.87 17.12 1.44
CA LYS A 297 11.80 18.43 0.76
C LYS A 297 12.47 18.41 -0.62
N ALA A 298 13.61 17.71 -0.76
CA ALA A 298 14.28 17.57 -2.05
C ALA A 298 13.41 16.80 -3.05
N LEU A 299 12.74 15.73 -2.60
CA LEU A 299 11.81 14.97 -3.43
C LEU A 299 10.55 15.80 -3.76
N LEU A 300 9.97 16.51 -2.78
CA LEU A 300 8.80 17.38 -3.01
C LEU A 300 9.09 18.48 -4.03
N ALA A 301 10.29 19.04 -4.03
CA ALA A 301 10.71 20.06 -5.01
C ALA A 301 10.71 19.56 -6.46
N LYS A 302 10.74 18.23 -6.68
CA LYS A 302 10.62 17.60 -8.00
C LYS A 302 9.16 17.40 -8.42
N ASN A 303 8.22 17.56 -7.48
CA ASN A 303 6.78 17.33 -7.71
C ASN A 303 6.14 18.58 -8.36
N ALA A 304 6.60 18.96 -9.52
CA ALA A 304 6.07 20.12 -10.27
C ALA A 304 4.80 19.74 -11.06
#